data_d3bc32a8644e74532ab61fddb3b242f4
#
_entry.id   d3bc32a8644e74532ab61fddb3b242f4
#
_cell.length_a   1.000
_cell.length_b   1.000
_cell.length_c   1.000
_cell.angle_alpha   90.00
_cell.angle_beta   90.00
_cell.angle_gamma   90.00
#
_symmetry.space_group_name_H-M   'P 1'
#
loop_
_entity.id
_entity.type
_entity.pdbx_description
1 polymer ?
#
loop_
_entity_poly.entity_id
_entity_poly.type
_entity_poly.pdbx_seq_one_letter_code
_entity_poly.pdbx_strand_id
1 'polypeptide(L)'
;GRDDAWLDARLRRFQGFTSMSAKPGPHFGLGLAAYATWTSPIRKYGDMVNHRLIKRVLKGEQAPAEASLALTEQLTERRRLNRMAERDVKDWLYVRYLSPAAEAQESFDAEIIAINRGGMRVRLTANGATAFVPAPMMHSDRDKVAIDDKEGRIQVESEERFKLGDHIRVALVEAREETRSLVARPSE
;
A
#
# COMPACT_ATOMS: atom_id res chain seq x y z
N GLY A 1 -0.05 22.36 -13.65
CA GLY A 1 -1.04 21.44 -13.13
C GLY A 1 -0.52 20.82 -11.85
N ARG A 2 -1.40 20.45 -10.92
CA ARG A 2 -0.98 19.65 -9.75
C ARG A 2 -0.56 18.29 -10.26
N ASP A 3 0.58 17.80 -9.77
CA ASP A 3 1.09 16.49 -10.16
C ASP A 3 0.07 15.40 -9.88
N ASP A 4 -0.13 14.52 -10.85
CA ASP A 4 -1.06 13.38 -10.74
C ASP A 4 -0.74 12.50 -9.51
N ALA A 5 0.54 12.36 -9.14
CA ALA A 5 0.99 11.61 -7.97
C ALA A 5 0.47 12.19 -6.64
N TRP A 6 0.47 13.52 -6.47
CA TRP A 6 -0.09 14.18 -5.28
C TRP A 6 -1.60 13.96 -5.20
N LEU A 7 -2.30 14.14 -6.32
CA LEU A 7 -3.76 13.94 -6.38
C LEU A 7 -4.13 12.48 -6.09
N ASP A 8 -3.43 11.52 -6.68
CA ASP A 8 -3.64 10.09 -6.47
C ASP A 8 -3.41 9.69 -5.01
N ALA A 9 -2.32 10.14 -4.40
CA ALA A 9 -2.03 9.88 -2.99
C ALA A 9 -3.09 10.49 -2.06
N ARG A 10 -3.61 11.69 -2.40
CA ARG A 10 -4.65 12.33 -1.63
C ARG A 10 -5.99 11.62 -1.77
N LEU A 11 -6.37 11.22 -2.98
CA LEU A 11 -7.58 10.43 -3.23
C LEU A 11 -7.55 9.08 -2.49
N ARG A 12 -6.41 8.40 -2.47
CA ARG A 12 -6.24 7.12 -1.74
C ARG A 12 -6.50 7.23 -0.24
N ARG A 13 -6.26 8.37 0.39
CA ARG A 13 -6.57 8.60 1.81
C ARG A 13 -8.07 8.57 2.11
N PHE A 14 -8.90 8.90 1.12
CA PHE A 14 -10.37 8.88 1.24
C PHE A 14 -11.01 7.58 0.76
N GLN A 15 -10.22 6.70 0.12
CA GLN A 15 -10.72 5.40 -0.32
C GLN A 15 -10.83 4.44 0.86
N GLY A 16 -12.05 3.95 1.10
CA GLY A 16 -12.30 2.88 2.05
C GLY A 16 -11.77 1.53 1.56
N PHE A 17 -11.55 0.61 2.50
CA PHE A 17 -11.21 -0.75 2.16
C PHE A 17 -12.41 -1.47 1.55
N THR A 18 -12.16 -2.34 0.56
CA THR A 18 -13.18 -3.23 0.03
C THR A 18 -13.65 -4.20 1.11
N SER A 19 -14.94 -4.17 1.43
CA SER A 19 -15.59 -5.11 2.34
C SER A 19 -16.45 -6.11 1.57
N MET A 20 -16.70 -7.27 2.15
CA MET A 20 -17.68 -8.23 1.69
C MET A 20 -19.00 -7.95 2.41
N SER A 21 -20.11 -7.91 1.67
CA SER A 21 -21.45 -7.70 2.25
C SER A 21 -22.39 -8.82 1.80
N ALA A 22 -23.28 -9.21 2.70
CA ALA A 22 -24.38 -10.12 2.38
C ALA A 22 -25.45 -9.42 1.52
N LYS A 23 -25.56 -8.10 1.67
CA LYS A 23 -26.53 -7.29 0.91
C LYS A 23 -25.89 -6.73 -0.35
N PRO A 24 -26.63 -6.69 -1.48
CA PRO A 24 -26.16 -5.99 -2.66
C PRO A 24 -25.83 -4.54 -2.34
N GLY A 25 -24.71 -4.05 -2.88
CA GLY A 25 -24.25 -2.68 -2.65
C GLY A 25 -23.39 -2.17 -3.80
N PRO A 26 -23.19 -0.85 -3.87
CA PRO A 26 -22.44 -0.24 -4.95
C PRO A 26 -20.96 -0.59 -4.88
N HIS A 27 -20.34 -0.74 -6.05
CA HIS A 27 -18.89 -0.82 -6.20
C HIS A 27 -18.39 0.49 -6.80
N PHE A 28 -17.94 1.42 -5.95
CA PHE A 28 -17.55 2.76 -6.37
C PHE A 28 -16.52 2.77 -7.50
N GLY A 29 -15.44 2.02 -7.34
CA GLY A 29 -14.33 1.99 -8.34
C GLY A 29 -14.70 1.40 -9.70
N LEU A 30 -15.85 0.68 -9.82
CA LEU A 30 -16.37 0.17 -11.10
C LEU A 30 -17.60 0.95 -11.56
N GLY A 31 -18.12 1.89 -10.78
CA GLY A 31 -19.34 2.63 -11.10
C GLY A 31 -20.60 1.75 -11.17
N LEU A 32 -20.62 0.63 -10.45
CA LEU A 32 -21.73 -0.34 -10.50
C LEU A 32 -22.61 -0.22 -9.27
N ALA A 33 -23.93 -0.33 -9.46
CA ALA A 33 -24.91 -0.30 -8.37
C ALA A 33 -24.84 -1.57 -7.49
N ALA A 34 -24.43 -2.70 -8.08
CA ALA A 34 -24.18 -3.95 -7.36
C ALA A 34 -23.07 -4.74 -8.07
N TYR A 35 -22.28 -5.48 -7.30
CA TYR A 35 -21.18 -6.28 -7.83
C TYR A 35 -21.01 -7.57 -7.03
N ALA A 36 -20.80 -8.67 -7.73
CA ALA A 36 -20.45 -9.95 -7.11
C ALA A 36 -19.29 -10.60 -7.88
N THR A 37 -18.44 -11.34 -7.18
CA THR A 37 -17.31 -12.05 -7.77
C THR A 37 -17.65 -13.51 -8.05
N TRP A 38 -17.21 -14.04 -9.21
CA TRP A 38 -17.56 -15.39 -9.69
C TRP A 38 -16.39 -16.16 -10.29
N THR A 39 -15.36 -15.46 -10.75
CA THR A 39 -14.41 -15.97 -11.74
C THR A 39 -13.29 -16.82 -11.18
N SER A 40 -13.14 -16.91 -9.86
CA SER A 40 -11.99 -17.59 -9.26
C SER A 40 -12.36 -18.47 -8.05
N PRO A 41 -13.34 -19.41 -8.17
CA PRO A 41 -13.84 -20.19 -7.03
C PRO A 41 -12.80 -21.13 -6.42
N ILE A 42 -11.74 -21.50 -7.17
CA ILE A 42 -10.67 -22.39 -6.69
C ILE A 42 -9.83 -21.70 -5.60
N ARG A 43 -9.58 -20.37 -5.72
CA ARG A 43 -8.72 -19.61 -4.81
C ARG A 43 -9.43 -18.52 -4.03
N LYS A 44 -10.66 -18.21 -4.35
CA LYS A 44 -11.50 -17.22 -3.66
C LYS A 44 -12.73 -17.88 -3.10
N TYR A 45 -12.76 -18.05 -1.78
CA TYR A 45 -13.88 -18.72 -1.12
C TYR A 45 -15.21 -17.98 -1.29
N GLY A 46 -15.22 -16.64 -1.35
CA GLY A 46 -16.42 -15.85 -1.64
C GLY A 46 -17.04 -16.18 -3.00
N ASP A 47 -16.22 -16.40 -4.04
CA ASP A 47 -16.71 -16.81 -5.36
C ASP A 47 -17.36 -18.21 -5.28
N MET A 48 -16.75 -19.14 -4.51
CA MET A 48 -17.34 -20.47 -4.29
C MET A 48 -18.68 -20.39 -3.56
N VAL A 49 -18.82 -19.51 -2.59
CA VAL A 49 -20.11 -19.27 -1.89
C VAL A 49 -21.17 -18.80 -2.88
N ASN A 50 -20.84 -17.82 -3.73
CA ASN A 50 -21.75 -17.34 -4.76
C ASN A 50 -22.16 -18.45 -5.74
N HIS A 51 -21.22 -19.31 -6.18
CA HIS A 51 -21.53 -20.47 -7.00
C HIS A 51 -22.51 -21.44 -6.33
N ARG A 52 -22.36 -21.70 -5.03
CA ARG A 52 -23.27 -22.55 -4.27
C ARG A 52 -24.68 -21.95 -4.15
N LEU A 53 -24.75 -20.65 -3.88
CA LEU A 53 -26.03 -19.94 -3.78
C LEU A 53 -26.78 -19.97 -5.12
N ILE A 54 -26.12 -19.68 -6.23
CA ILE A 54 -26.80 -19.70 -7.54
C ILE A 54 -27.23 -21.11 -7.96
N LYS A 55 -26.42 -22.14 -7.67
CA LYS A 55 -26.79 -23.52 -7.93
C LYS A 55 -28.04 -23.94 -7.18
N ARG A 56 -28.22 -23.47 -5.96
CA ARG A 56 -29.45 -23.74 -5.18
C ARG A 56 -30.66 -23.07 -5.81
N VAL A 57 -30.53 -21.80 -6.22
CA VAL A 57 -31.59 -21.09 -6.93
C VAL A 57 -31.98 -21.81 -8.22
N LEU A 58 -31.00 -22.24 -9.03
CA LEU A 58 -31.27 -22.97 -10.28
C LEU A 58 -31.94 -24.32 -10.07
N LYS A 59 -31.76 -24.95 -8.91
CA LYS A 59 -32.45 -26.18 -8.51
C LYS A 59 -33.85 -25.95 -7.94
N GLY A 60 -34.29 -24.69 -7.86
CA GLY A 60 -35.58 -24.35 -7.23
C GLY A 60 -35.59 -24.50 -5.70
N GLU A 61 -34.40 -24.63 -5.07
CA GLU A 61 -34.30 -24.65 -3.62
C GLU A 61 -34.47 -23.21 -3.08
N GLN A 62 -35.19 -23.07 -1.97
CA GLN A 62 -35.21 -21.80 -1.23
C GLN A 62 -33.80 -21.57 -0.65
N ALA A 63 -32.98 -20.85 -1.41
CA ALA A 63 -31.70 -20.37 -0.88
C ALA A 63 -31.98 -19.32 0.16
N PRO A 64 -31.22 -19.25 1.29
CA PRO A 64 -31.23 -18.05 2.10
C PRO A 64 -30.87 -16.90 1.16
N ALA A 65 -31.67 -15.85 1.18
CA ALA A 65 -31.50 -14.68 0.31
C ALA A 65 -30.17 -13.98 0.53
N GLU A 66 -29.53 -14.25 1.65
CA GLU A 66 -28.30 -13.60 2.08
C GLU A 66 -27.29 -14.62 2.62
N ALA A 67 -26.00 -14.40 2.37
CA ALA A 67 -24.95 -15.06 3.12
C ALA A 67 -25.03 -14.63 4.60
N SER A 68 -24.58 -15.46 5.53
CA SER A 68 -24.58 -15.05 6.92
C SER A 68 -23.61 -13.87 7.16
N LEU A 69 -23.99 -12.97 8.06
CA LEU A 69 -23.13 -11.82 8.44
C LEU A 69 -21.78 -12.31 8.94
N ALA A 70 -21.75 -13.34 9.79
CA ALA A 70 -20.52 -13.95 10.30
C ALA A 70 -19.58 -14.42 9.17
N LEU A 71 -20.12 -15.01 8.09
CA LEU A 71 -19.33 -15.43 6.94
C LEU A 71 -18.72 -14.24 6.20
N THR A 72 -19.48 -13.17 5.99
CA THR A 72 -18.96 -11.98 5.28
C THR A 72 -17.89 -11.23 6.08
N GLU A 73 -18.05 -11.16 7.40
CA GLU A 73 -17.04 -10.62 8.31
C GLU A 73 -15.76 -11.47 8.28
N GLN A 74 -15.89 -12.79 8.36
CA GLN A 74 -14.76 -13.71 8.26
C GLN A 74 -14.02 -13.58 6.92
N LEU A 75 -14.75 -13.50 5.80
CA LEU A 75 -14.14 -13.32 4.48
C LEU A 75 -13.40 -11.99 4.35
N THR A 76 -13.96 -10.92 4.90
CA THR A 76 -13.33 -9.59 4.91
C THR A 76 -12.03 -9.63 5.71
N GLU A 77 -12.04 -10.20 6.91
CA GLU A 77 -10.86 -10.30 7.77
C GLU A 77 -9.78 -11.22 7.17
N ARG A 78 -10.17 -12.39 6.65
CA ARG A 78 -9.21 -13.29 5.97
C ARG A 78 -8.55 -12.63 4.75
N ARG A 79 -9.30 -11.84 3.98
CA ARG A 79 -8.76 -11.09 2.85
C ARG A 79 -7.76 -10.02 3.32
N ARG A 80 -8.04 -9.35 4.44
CA ARG A 80 -7.12 -8.38 5.05
C ARG A 80 -5.82 -9.07 5.49
N LEU A 81 -5.92 -10.17 6.22
CA LEU A 81 -4.76 -10.94 6.69
C LEU A 81 -3.90 -11.48 5.54
N ASN A 82 -4.52 -12.00 4.48
CA ASN A 82 -3.78 -12.47 3.30
C ASN A 82 -2.96 -11.35 2.64
N ARG A 83 -3.55 -10.15 2.47
CA ARG A 83 -2.82 -9.00 1.92
C ARG A 83 -1.67 -8.55 2.81
N MET A 84 -1.85 -8.64 4.12
CA MET A 84 -0.76 -8.32 5.06
C MET A 84 0.37 -9.33 4.93
N ALA A 85 0.04 -10.63 4.91
CA ALA A 85 1.03 -11.69 4.75
C ALA A 85 1.80 -11.59 3.42
N GLU A 86 1.10 -11.34 2.30
CA GLU A 86 1.75 -11.13 1.00
C GLU A 86 2.73 -9.95 1.03
N ARG A 87 2.32 -8.83 1.64
CA ARG A 87 3.19 -7.67 1.80
C ARG A 87 4.39 -7.99 2.68
N ASP A 88 4.16 -8.63 3.82
CA ASP A 88 5.20 -8.94 4.78
C ASP A 88 6.28 -9.88 4.19
N VAL A 89 5.85 -10.87 3.41
CA VAL A 89 6.78 -11.76 2.68
C VAL A 89 7.55 -10.98 1.61
N LYS A 90 6.86 -10.12 0.86
CA LYS A 90 7.50 -9.28 -0.15
C LYS A 90 8.55 -8.34 0.47
N ASP A 91 8.20 -7.67 1.55
CA ASP A 91 9.11 -6.75 2.24
C ASP A 91 10.32 -7.50 2.82
N TRP A 92 10.10 -8.69 3.40
CA TRP A 92 11.18 -9.56 3.88
C TRP A 92 12.13 -10.00 2.74
N LEU A 93 11.59 -10.38 1.57
CA LEU A 93 12.41 -10.75 0.41
C LEU A 93 13.25 -9.57 -0.07
N TYR A 94 12.67 -8.36 -0.12
CA TYR A 94 13.41 -7.16 -0.51
C TYR A 94 14.54 -6.83 0.48
N VAL A 95 14.26 -6.91 1.78
CA VAL A 95 15.29 -6.67 2.80
C VAL A 95 16.45 -7.63 2.63
N ARG A 96 16.20 -8.93 2.47
CA ARG A 96 17.26 -9.91 2.25
C ARG A 96 18.03 -9.69 0.94
N TYR A 97 17.30 -9.38 -0.13
CA TYR A 97 17.92 -9.13 -1.44
C TYR A 97 18.80 -7.89 -1.45
N LEU A 98 18.39 -6.83 -0.73
CA LEU A 98 19.07 -5.55 -0.71
C LEU A 98 20.02 -5.38 0.50
N SER A 99 20.14 -6.35 1.37
CA SER A 99 21.07 -6.30 2.52
C SER A 99 22.52 -6.01 2.09
N PRO A 100 23.10 -6.68 1.07
CA PRO A 100 24.45 -6.36 0.62
C PRO A 100 24.58 -4.94 0.07
N ALA A 101 23.55 -4.44 -0.63
CA ALA A 101 23.54 -3.08 -1.15
C ALA A 101 23.45 -2.03 -0.03
N ALA A 102 22.73 -2.34 1.05
CA ALA A 102 22.67 -1.48 2.23
C ALA A 102 24.01 -1.45 2.99
N GLU A 103 24.69 -2.58 3.12
CA GLU A 103 26.05 -2.67 3.70
C GLU A 103 27.07 -1.87 2.87
N ALA A 104 26.97 -1.93 1.55
CA ALA A 104 27.80 -1.17 0.62
C ALA A 104 27.37 0.29 0.45
N GLN A 105 26.29 0.71 1.08
CA GLN A 105 25.66 2.04 0.92
C GLN A 105 25.41 2.42 -0.56
N GLU A 106 24.94 1.46 -1.34
CA GLU A 106 24.66 1.66 -2.75
C GLU A 106 23.55 2.69 -2.97
N SER A 107 23.71 3.49 -4.03
CA SER A 107 22.76 4.53 -4.42
C SER A 107 21.81 4.04 -5.51
N PHE A 108 20.54 4.41 -5.39
CA PHE A 108 19.44 4.03 -6.28
C PHE A 108 18.62 5.26 -6.66
N ASP A 109 18.12 5.26 -7.89
CA ASP A 109 17.07 6.19 -8.28
C ASP A 109 15.74 5.74 -7.66
N ALA A 110 14.99 6.69 -7.13
CA ALA A 110 13.77 6.42 -6.40
C ALA A 110 12.73 7.53 -6.59
N GLU A 111 11.46 7.16 -6.49
CA GLU A 111 10.31 8.07 -6.49
C GLU A 111 9.78 8.25 -5.06
N ILE A 112 9.47 9.46 -4.67
CA ILE A 112 8.82 9.76 -3.38
C ILE A 112 7.34 9.39 -3.47
N ILE A 113 6.94 8.32 -2.80
CA ILE A 113 5.58 7.78 -2.87
C ILE A 113 4.69 8.14 -1.67
N ALA A 114 5.26 8.61 -0.57
CA ALA A 114 4.53 9.12 0.58
C ALA A 114 5.40 10.03 1.44
N ILE A 115 4.76 11.01 2.06
CA ILE A 115 5.37 11.90 3.06
C ILE A 115 4.51 11.84 4.32
N ASN A 116 5.13 11.69 5.47
CA ASN A 116 4.50 11.70 6.79
C ASN A 116 5.39 12.48 7.78
N ARG A 117 4.89 12.69 9.00
CA ARG A 117 5.60 13.46 10.04
C ARG A 117 6.98 12.93 10.43
N GLY A 118 7.28 11.67 10.15
CA GLY A 118 8.58 11.05 10.45
C GLY A 118 9.60 11.16 9.34
N GLY A 119 9.17 11.50 8.12
CA GLY A 119 10.01 11.52 6.94
C GLY A 119 9.26 11.16 5.65
N MET A 120 9.96 10.61 4.70
CA MET A 120 9.38 10.19 3.42
C MET A 120 9.60 8.71 3.14
N ARG A 121 8.68 8.12 2.39
CA ARG A 121 8.81 6.78 1.82
C ARG A 121 9.11 6.89 0.34
N VAL A 122 10.12 6.17 -0.09
CA VAL A 122 10.55 6.14 -1.48
C VAL A 122 10.40 4.74 -2.05
N ARG A 123 10.21 4.66 -3.36
CA ARG A 123 10.16 3.42 -4.12
C ARG A 123 11.34 3.39 -5.08
N LEU A 124 12.24 2.41 -4.94
CA LEU A 124 13.38 2.24 -5.82
C LEU A 124 12.88 1.91 -7.24
N THR A 125 13.35 2.66 -8.23
CA THR A 125 12.92 2.52 -9.61
C THR A 125 13.33 1.19 -10.22
N ALA A 126 14.53 0.70 -9.85
CA ALA A 126 15.11 -0.52 -10.42
C ALA A 126 14.32 -1.80 -10.13
N ASN A 127 13.67 -1.91 -8.95
CA ASN A 127 13.07 -3.16 -8.50
C ASN A 127 11.72 -2.99 -7.77
N GLY A 128 11.31 -1.76 -7.51
CA GLY A 128 10.05 -1.46 -6.81
C GLY A 128 10.07 -1.70 -5.30
N ALA A 129 11.24 -1.96 -4.69
CA ALA A 129 11.39 -2.00 -3.24
C ALA A 129 11.07 -0.64 -2.62
N THR A 130 10.54 -0.64 -1.40
CA THR A 130 10.26 0.60 -0.69
C THR A 130 11.24 0.77 0.47
N ALA A 131 11.80 1.99 0.59
CA ALA A 131 12.64 2.37 1.71
C ALA A 131 12.05 3.59 2.43
N PHE A 132 12.38 3.73 3.70
CA PHE A 132 12.02 4.89 4.49
C PHE A 132 13.24 5.81 4.65
N VAL A 133 13.04 7.10 4.43
CA VAL A 133 14.02 8.14 4.66
C VAL A 133 13.56 8.96 5.87
N PRO A 134 14.13 8.72 7.06
CA PRO A 134 13.78 9.48 8.26
C PRO A 134 14.19 10.94 8.14
N ALA A 135 13.45 11.85 8.77
CA ALA A 135 13.78 13.28 8.80
C ALA A 135 15.24 13.58 9.25
N PRO A 136 15.80 12.89 10.27
CA PRO A 136 17.20 13.09 10.65
C PRO A 136 18.24 12.69 9.60
N MET A 137 17.84 11.92 8.58
CA MET A 137 18.72 11.56 7.45
C MET A 137 18.71 12.62 6.33
N MET A 138 17.81 13.59 6.40
CA MET A 138 17.71 14.68 5.42
C MET A 138 18.58 15.88 5.80
N HIS A 139 18.76 16.13 7.10
CA HIS A 139 19.61 17.18 7.64
C HIS A 139 20.06 16.84 9.06
N SER A 140 21.29 17.19 9.42
CA SER A 140 21.87 16.94 10.75
C SER A 140 21.13 17.66 11.87
N ASP A 141 20.60 18.85 11.59
CA ASP A 141 19.76 19.63 12.49
C ASP A 141 18.28 19.39 12.14
N ARG A 142 17.57 18.75 13.05
CA ARG A 142 16.15 18.40 12.85
C ARG A 142 15.24 19.61 12.76
N ASP A 143 15.57 20.70 13.44
CA ASP A 143 14.76 21.93 13.47
C ASP A 143 14.74 22.63 12.12
N LYS A 144 15.70 22.30 11.25
CA LYS A 144 15.77 22.77 9.88
C LYS A 144 14.93 21.95 8.88
N VAL A 145 14.31 20.86 9.32
CA VAL A 145 13.46 20.01 8.49
C VAL A 145 12.00 20.27 8.84
N ALA A 146 11.28 20.96 7.98
CA ALA A 146 9.85 21.18 8.10
C ALA A 146 9.07 20.24 7.15
N ILE A 147 8.16 19.44 7.72
CA ILE A 147 7.38 18.47 6.97
C ILE A 147 5.92 18.90 6.93
N ASP A 148 5.41 19.16 5.74
CA ASP A 148 3.99 19.35 5.46
C ASP A 148 3.40 18.07 4.83
N ASP A 149 2.87 17.19 5.68
CA ASP A 149 2.28 15.91 5.25
C ASP A 149 0.94 16.08 4.53
N LYS A 150 0.29 17.24 4.67
CA LYS A 150 -0.96 17.56 3.98
C LYS A 150 -0.72 17.98 2.54
N GLU A 151 0.28 18.81 2.32
CA GLU A 151 0.67 19.25 0.98
C GLU A 151 1.70 18.32 0.32
N GLY A 152 2.22 17.33 1.07
CA GLY A 152 3.17 16.35 0.56
C GLY A 152 4.52 16.97 0.20
N ARG A 153 5.02 17.87 1.06
CA ARG A 153 6.27 18.61 0.86
C ARG A 153 7.16 18.54 2.08
N ILE A 154 8.47 18.58 1.85
CA ILE A 154 9.49 18.70 2.89
C ILE A 154 10.40 19.86 2.54
N GLN A 155 10.55 20.78 3.47
CA GLN A 155 11.49 21.90 3.39
C GLN A 155 12.72 21.57 4.26
N VAL A 156 13.88 21.87 3.73
CA VAL A 156 15.15 21.80 4.45
C VAL A 156 15.78 23.19 4.39
N GLU A 157 16.12 23.76 5.53
CA GLU A 157 16.64 25.15 5.63
C GLU A 157 15.70 26.19 4.98
N SER A 158 14.37 25.98 5.10
CA SER A 158 13.31 26.82 4.51
C SER A 158 13.18 26.75 2.99
N GLU A 159 13.94 25.91 2.32
CA GLU A 159 13.79 25.64 0.89
C GLU A 159 13.01 24.33 0.65
N GLU A 160 12.08 24.32 -0.30
CA GLU A 160 11.40 23.10 -0.72
C GLU A 160 12.40 22.16 -1.42
N ARG A 161 12.77 21.06 -0.75
CA ARG A 161 13.78 20.11 -1.24
C ARG A 161 13.18 18.82 -1.75
N PHE A 162 12.02 18.40 -1.22
CA PHE A 162 11.38 17.14 -1.58
C PHE A 162 9.86 17.32 -1.66
N LYS A 163 9.29 16.76 -2.70
CA LYS A 163 7.85 16.77 -2.94
C LYS A 163 7.36 15.37 -3.33
N LEU A 164 6.13 15.06 -2.99
CA LEU A 164 5.50 13.81 -3.38
C LEU A 164 5.48 13.66 -4.90
N GLY A 165 5.98 12.52 -5.41
CA GLY A 165 6.14 12.24 -6.83
C GLY A 165 7.49 12.63 -7.42
N ASP A 166 8.34 13.33 -6.68
CA ASP A 166 9.68 13.65 -7.16
C ASP A 166 10.54 12.40 -7.31
N HIS A 167 11.40 12.43 -8.33
CA HIS A 167 12.47 11.47 -8.52
C HIS A 167 13.74 12.00 -7.86
N ILE A 168 14.30 11.20 -6.97
CA ILE A 168 15.51 11.54 -6.22
C ILE A 168 16.48 10.37 -6.23
N ARG A 169 17.73 10.65 -5.91
CA ARG A 169 18.73 9.62 -5.65
C ARG A 169 18.83 9.37 -4.15
N VAL A 170 18.85 8.10 -3.74
CA VAL A 170 18.97 7.72 -2.34
C VAL A 170 20.01 6.62 -2.17
N ALA A 171 20.77 6.66 -1.09
CA ALA A 171 21.64 5.57 -0.67
C ALA A 171 20.93 4.73 0.38
N LEU A 172 20.92 3.40 0.23
CA LEU A 172 20.48 2.50 1.29
C LEU A 172 21.51 2.54 2.42
N VAL A 173 21.05 2.65 3.65
CA VAL A 173 21.94 2.71 4.82
C VAL A 173 21.70 1.58 5.80
N GLU A 174 20.52 0.96 5.77
CA GLU A 174 20.19 -0.14 6.67
C GLU A 174 19.10 -1.05 6.07
N ALA A 175 19.28 -2.35 6.25
CA ALA A 175 18.31 -3.40 5.96
C ALA A 175 17.99 -4.13 7.26
N ARG A 176 16.77 -3.97 7.78
CA ARG A 176 16.32 -4.54 9.06
C ARG A 176 15.43 -5.75 8.80
N GLU A 177 15.94 -6.94 8.99
CA GLU A 177 15.16 -8.19 8.78
C GLU A 177 14.01 -8.31 9.79
N GLU A 178 14.22 -7.94 11.03
CA GLU A 178 13.22 -8.04 12.12
C GLU A 178 11.96 -7.21 11.85
N THR A 179 12.14 -6.00 11.34
CA THR A 179 11.05 -5.08 10.98
C THR A 179 10.66 -5.14 9.52
N ARG A 180 11.38 -5.91 8.72
CA ARG A 180 11.20 -6.04 7.27
C ARG A 180 11.22 -4.68 6.57
N SER A 181 12.18 -3.83 6.93
CA SER A 181 12.26 -2.46 6.46
C SER A 181 13.64 -2.09 5.95
N LEU A 182 13.66 -1.28 4.90
CA LEU A 182 14.85 -0.64 4.37
C LEU A 182 14.87 0.82 4.81
N VAL A 183 16.04 1.30 5.23
CA VAL A 183 16.27 2.70 5.55
C VAL A 183 17.23 3.28 4.52
N ALA A 184 16.93 4.48 4.05
CA ALA A 184 17.75 5.18 3.08
C ALA A 184 17.99 6.62 3.53
N ARG A 185 18.98 7.26 2.92
CA ARG A 185 19.24 8.71 3.02
C ARG A 185 19.28 9.31 1.62
N PRO A 186 18.95 10.60 1.44
CA PRO A 186 19.20 11.28 0.18
C PRO A 186 20.68 11.20 -0.18
N SER A 187 20.98 11.01 -1.45
CA SER A 187 22.34 11.08 -2.00
C SER A 187 22.37 12.07 -3.17
N GLU A 188 23.48 12.75 -3.34
CA GLU A 188 23.73 13.62 -4.48
C GLU A 188 23.82 12.86 -5.79
#